data_1a65c9d3f2549cd047b7d79c854d248d
#
_entry.id   1a65c9d3f2549cd047b7d79c854d248d
#
_cell.length_a   1.000
_cell.length_b   1.000
_cell.length_c   1.000
_cell.angle_alpha   90.00
_cell.angle_beta   90.00
_cell.angle_gamma   90.00
#
_symmetry.space_group_name_H-M   'P 1'
#
loop_
_entity.id
_entity.type
_entity.pdbx_description
1 polymer ?
#
loop_
_entity_poly.entity_id
_entity_poly.type
_entity_poly.pdbx_seq_one_letter_code
_entity_poly.pdbx_strand_id
1 'polypeptide(L)'
;MKVVCIGGGPASLYFSLLAKKTNPDWQINIYEQNPANVTWGFGVVFSDETMENFKDADFDTYKAITDSFVHWDDIDVFHKGHKVKSSGHGFAGMQRLKLLQILEKRAVELGVEIEHDVVIDSIEPYQDADLIVAGNGITSFIREDRQETFGADVVFRPNKFVWLGSTKAFDAFTFYFNENEHGLWRGHCYQYMPGASTFIVECTDETFSKTGLEGCTEEDTVAYLSELYKEELGDDRLITNNSVWRNFPRVKNAQYYDDNIVLMGDTLHTAHFSIGSGTKLAMEDAVALIDSLNDAGGNLATALPEFQQKREPTVNAIQRA
;
A
#
# COMPACT_ATOMS: atom_id res chain seq x y z
N MET A 1 -20.76 -7.35 17.78
CA MET A 1 -20.20 -6.01 17.49
C MET A 1 -20.64 -5.59 16.09
N LYS A 2 -21.06 -4.33 15.93
CA LYS A 2 -21.30 -3.71 14.63
C LYS A 2 -20.05 -2.92 14.24
N VAL A 3 -19.41 -3.30 13.15
CA VAL A 3 -18.17 -2.68 12.65
C VAL A 3 -18.42 -2.05 11.30
N VAL A 4 -17.96 -0.82 11.12
CA VAL A 4 -18.00 -0.09 9.86
C VAL A 4 -16.58 0.23 9.43
N CYS A 5 -16.17 -0.25 8.25
CA CYS A 5 -14.90 0.07 7.65
C CYS A 5 -15.09 1.09 6.51
N ILE A 6 -14.41 2.22 6.57
CA ILE A 6 -14.44 3.25 5.55
C ILE A 6 -13.16 3.15 4.72
N GLY A 7 -13.32 2.73 3.45
CA GLY A 7 -12.27 2.35 2.52
C GLY A 7 -12.05 0.84 2.42
N GLY A 8 -12.04 0.30 1.20
CA GLY A 8 -11.84 -1.12 0.85
C GLY A 8 -10.38 -1.47 0.51
N GLY A 9 -9.41 -0.80 1.15
CA GLY A 9 -8.00 -1.11 0.99
C GLY A 9 -7.55 -2.39 1.71
N PRO A 10 -6.27 -2.82 1.53
CA PRO A 10 -5.75 -4.06 2.13
C PRO A 10 -5.93 -4.12 3.65
N ALA A 11 -5.80 -3.00 4.37
CA ALA A 11 -5.99 -2.92 5.81
C ALA A 11 -7.41 -3.33 6.22
N SER A 12 -8.42 -2.66 5.65
CA SER A 12 -9.84 -2.89 5.99
C SER A 12 -10.30 -4.27 5.56
N LEU A 13 -9.94 -4.71 4.34
CA LEU A 13 -10.31 -6.04 3.84
C LEU A 13 -9.70 -7.14 4.69
N TYR A 14 -8.40 -7.05 5.03
CA TYR A 14 -7.74 -8.07 5.82
C TYR A 14 -8.22 -8.08 7.27
N PHE A 15 -8.41 -6.91 7.88
CA PHE A 15 -9.04 -6.82 9.20
C PHE A 15 -10.43 -7.45 9.21
N SER A 16 -11.28 -7.10 8.25
CA SER A 16 -12.67 -7.56 8.21
C SER A 16 -12.78 -9.07 8.05
N LEU A 17 -11.95 -9.68 7.19
CA LEU A 17 -11.95 -11.14 7.04
C LEU A 17 -11.46 -11.85 8.31
N LEU A 18 -10.40 -11.34 8.98
CA LEU A 18 -9.89 -11.91 10.21
C LEU A 18 -10.90 -11.74 11.37
N ALA A 19 -11.51 -10.56 11.47
CA ALA A 19 -12.54 -10.27 12.48
C ALA A 19 -13.76 -11.18 12.30
N LYS A 20 -14.23 -11.35 11.06
CA LYS A 20 -15.38 -12.23 10.78
C LYS A 20 -15.06 -13.71 10.98
N LYS A 21 -13.81 -14.13 10.68
CA LYS A 21 -13.33 -15.50 10.93
C LYS A 21 -13.33 -15.84 12.41
N THR A 22 -12.84 -14.94 13.25
CA THR A 22 -12.71 -15.17 14.71
C THR A 22 -13.98 -14.85 15.48
N ASN A 23 -14.83 -13.96 14.94
CA ASN A 23 -16.08 -13.51 15.54
C ASN A 23 -17.23 -13.57 14.52
N PRO A 24 -17.78 -14.77 14.22
CA PRO A 24 -18.79 -14.94 13.16
C PRO A 24 -20.07 -14.12 13.35
N ASP A 25 -20.41 -13.77 14.58
CA ASP A 25 -21.60 -13.00 14.93
C ASP A 25 -21.44 -11.48 14.74
N TRP A 26 -20.24 -10.99 14.43
CA TRP A 26 -20.04 -9.58 14.18
C TRP A 26 -20.68 -9.18 12.85
N GLN A 27 -21.31 -8.02 12.82
CA GLN A 27 -21.80 -7.39 11.61
C GLN A 27 -20.72 -6.44 11.09
N ILE A 28 -20.18 -6.72 9.91
CA ILE A 28 -19.06 -5.96 9.34
C ILE A 28 -19.44 -5.49 7.95
N ASN A 29 -19.43 -4.16 7.76
CA ASN A 29 -19.70 -3.50 6.51
C ASN A 29 -18.47 -2.69 6.06
N ILE A 30 -18.08 -2.84 4.80
CA ILE A 30 -17.01 -2.06 4.16
C ILE A 30 -17.65 -1.17 3.10
N TYR A 31 -17.33 0.13 3.11
CA TYR A 31 -17.72 1.10 2.10
C TYR A 31 -16.48 1.54 1.31
N GLU A 32 -16.48 1.30 0.00
CA GLU A 32 -15.39 1.63 -0.91
C GLU A 32 -15.87 2.63 -1.97
N GLN A 33 -15.12 3.72 -2.14
CA GLN A 33 -15.47 4.78 -3.11
C GLN A 33 -15.27 4.38 -4.57
N ASN A 34 -14.36 3.46 -4.84
CA ASN A 34 -14.05 3.00 -6.19
C ASN A 34 -14.99 1.86 -6.62
N PRO A 35 -15.23 1.71 -7.95
CA PRO A 35 -15.89 0.53 -8.48
C PRO A 35 -15.16 -0.77 -8.12
N ALA A 36 -15.90 -1.87 -8.09
CA ALA A 36 -15.30 -3.19 -7.93
C ALA A 36 -14.27 -3.47 -9.03
N ASN A 37 -13.19 -4.17 -8.67
CA ASN A 37 -12.10 -4.54 -9.59
C ASN A 37 -11.30 -3.34 -10.15
N VAL A 38 -11.31 -2.20 -9.49
CA VAL A 38 -10.48 -1.04 -9.84
C VAL A 38 -9.43 -0.83 -8.77
N THR A 39 -8.18 -0.58 -9.18
CA THR A 39 -7.09 -0.13 -8.29
C THR A 39 -6.09 0.71 -9.06
N TRP A 40 -5.36 1.53 -8.34
CA TRP A 40 -4.27 2.35 -8.88
C TRP A 40 -2.92 1.69 -8.62
N GLY A 41 -1.96 1.92 -9.55
CA GLY A 41 -0.66 1.25 -9.52
C GLY A 41 -0.71 -0.17 -10.09
N PHE A 42 0.37 -0.94 -9.94
CA PHE A 42 0.58 -2.19 -10.66
C PHE A 42 0.82 -3.36 -9.71
N GLY A 43 2.01 -3.45 -9.14
CA GLY A 43 2.42 -4.56 -8.29
C GLY A 43 2.65 -4.15 -6.84
N VAL A 44 2.61 -5.15 -5.98
CA VAL A 44 3.04 -5.06 -4.57
C VAL A 44 4.15 -6.08 -4.33
N VAL A 45 5.03 -5.77 -3.38
CA VAL A 45 6.17 -6.62 -3.02
C VAL A 45 6.02 -7.08 -1.58
N PHE A 46 6.37 -8.33 -1.35
CA PHE A 46 6.51 -8.94 -0.04
C PHE A 46 7.90 -9.57 0.11
N SER A 47 8.41 -9.68 1.33
CA SER A 47 9.54 -10.54 1.66
C SER A 47 9.02 -11.85 2.25
N ASP A 48 9.78 -12.94 2.10
CA ASP A 48 9.39 -14.26 2.62
C ASP A 48 9.14 -14.22 4.13
N GLU A 49 9.97 -13.50 4.89
CA GLU A 49 9.80 -13.31 6.34
C GLU A 49 8.44 -12.66 6.70
N THR A 50 7.95 -11.76 5.85
CA THR A 50 6.66 -11.09 6.07
C THR A 50 5.50 -12.06 5.99
N MET A 51 5.58 -13.04 5.10
CA MET A 51 4.45 -13.94 4.80
C MET A 51 4.17 -14.95 5.92
N GLU A 52 5.16 -15.33 6.71
CA GLU A 52 4.96 -16.28 7.82
C GLU A 52 3.92 -15.79 8.84
N ASN A 53 3.90 -14.48 9.15
CA ASN A 53 2.92 -13.90 10.07
C ASN A 53 1.47 -13.99 9.55
N PHE A 54 1.28 -13.98 8.24
CA PHE A 54 -0.05 -14.05 7.63
C PHE A 54 -0.57 -15.49 7.51
N LYS A 55 0.33 -16.46 7.49
CA LYS A 55 0.00 -17.89 7.43
C LYS A 55 -0.82 -18.35 8.64
N ASP A 56 -0.41 -17.91 9.84
CA ASP A 56 -1.10 -18.26 11.08
C ASP A 56 -2.43 -17.52 11.23
N ALA A 57 -2.53 -16.30 10.70
CA ALA A 57 -3.74 -15.50 10.77
C ALA A 57 -4.88 -16.08 9.89
N ASP A 58 -4.63 -16.35 8.61
CA ASP A 58 -5.58 -17.06 7.72
C ASP A 58 -4.84 -17.83 6.62
N PHE A 59 -4.75 -19.15 6.78
CA PHE A 59 -4.03 -20.04 5.88
C PHE A 59 -4.57 -20.02 4.45
N ASP A 60 -5.91 -19.92 4.28
CA ASP A 60 -6.53 -19.91 2.95
C ASP A 60 -6.14 -18.66 2.16
N THR A 61 -6.18 -17.48 2.81
CA THR A 61 -5.72 -16.22 2.23
C THR A 61 -4.23 -16.25 1.95
N TYR A 62 -3.41 -16.70 2.92
CA TYR A 62 -1.97 -16.86 2.74
C TYR A 62 -1.65 -17.71 1.50
N LYS A 63 -2.30 -18.89 1.38
CA LYS A 63 -2.09 -19.79 0.24
C LYS A 63 -2.49 -19.13 -1.08
N ALA A 64 -3.64 -18.48 -1.16
CA ALA A 64 -4.10 -17.81 -2.38
C ALA A 64 -3.16 -16.67 -2.81
N ILE A 65 -2.59 -15.93 -1.86
CA ILE A 65 -1.61 -14.88 -2.11
C ILE A 65 -0.31 -15.51 -2.63
N THR A 66 0.26 -16.49 -1.92
CA THR A 66 1.55 -17.11 -2.28
C THR A 66 1.49 -17.89 -3.59
N ASP A 67 0.37 -18.54 -3.91
CA ASP A 67 0.14 -19.19 -5.21
C ASP A 67 0.14 -18.18 -6.40
N SER A 68 0.00 -16.89 -6.11
CA SER A 68 -0.03 -15.81 -7.13
C SER A 68 1.30 -15.05 -7.26
N PHE A 69 2.34 -15.45 -6.52
CA PHE A 69 3.61 -14.77 -6.49
C PHE A 69 4.50 -15.03 -7.71
N VAL A 70 5.25 -14.01 -8.08
CA VAL A 70 6.50 -14.14 -8.84
C VAL A 70 7.64 -13.91 -7.87
N HIS A 71 8.60 -14.84 -7.80
CA HIS A 71 9.71 -14.82 -6.84
C HIS A 71 11.01 -14.36 -7.49
N TRP A 72 11.85 -13.66 -6.72
CA TRP A 72 13.23 -13.36 -7.06
C TRP A 72 14.05 -13.17 -5.76
N ASP A 73 15.35 -13.51 -5.84
CA ASP A 73 16.27 -13.43 -4.70
C ASP A 73 17.23 -12.26 -4.78
N ASP A 74 17.33 -11.64 -5.96
CA ASP A 74 18.39 -10.70 -6.26
C ASP A 74 17.89 -9.25 -6.22
N ILE A 75 18.82 -8.35 -5.86
CA ILE A 75 18.73 -6.92 -6.10
C ILE A 75 19.82 -6.54 -7.09
N ASP A 76 19.45 -5.94 -8.20
CA ASP A 76 20.35 -5.41 -9.21
C ASP A 76 20.36 -3.88 -9.17
N VAL A 77 21.54 -3.29 -9.07
CA VAL A 77 21.72 -1.83 -9.10
C VAL A 77 22.59 -1.46 -10.29
N PHE A 78 22.03 -0.61 -11.16
CA PHE A 78 22.75 -0.10 -12.33
C PHE A 78 23.07 1.39 -12.17
N HIS A 79 24.35 1.75 -12.35
CA HIS A 79 24.83 3.12 -12.27
C HIS A 79 26.05 3.31 -13.19
N LYS A 80 25.99 4.27 -14.11
CA LYS A 80 27.09 4.64 -15.03
C LYS A 80 27.72 3.41 -15.74
N GLY A 81 26.88 2.52 -16.27
CA GLY A 81 27.33 1.31 -16.99
C GLY A 81 27.82 0.19 -16.09
N HIS A 82 27.84 0.37 -14.78
CA HIS A 82 28.19 -0.68 -13.82
C HIS A 82 26.95 -1.33 -13.25
N LYS A 83 27.02 -2.65 -13.08
CA LYS A 83 26.01 -3.44 -12.38
C LYS A 83 26.57 -3.97 -11.07
N VAL A 84 25.87 -3.72 -9.97
CA VAL A 84 26.12 -4.34 -8.67
C VAL A 84 24.96 -5.27 -8.36
N LYS A 85 25.24 -6.49 -7.95
CA LYS A 85 24.25 -7.51 -7.61
C LYS A 85 24.37 -7.89 -6.14
N SER A 86 23.24 -7.98 -5.45
CA SER A 86 23.12 -8.57 -4.11
C SER A 86 22.11 -9.70 -4.17
N SER A 87 22.37 -10.83 -3.52
CA SER A 87 21.56 -12.05 -3.62
C SER A 87 21.11 -12.55 -2.24
N GLY A 88 20.09 -13.40 -2.21
CA GLY A 88 19.60 -14.05 -1.00
C GLY A 88 18.62 -13.21 -0.19
N HIS A 89 17.80 -12.36 -0.85
CA HIS A 89 16.86 -11.47 -0.18
C HIS A 89 15.45 -12.04 -0.02
N GLY A 90 15.06 -13.02 -0.85
CA GLY A 90 13.74 -13.68 -0.78
C GLY A 90 12.58 -12.70 -0.95
N PHE A 91 12.40 -12.18 -2.17
CA PHE A 91 11.27 -11.30 -2.50
C PHE A 91 10.23 -12.00 -3.36
N ALA A 92 9.00 -11.56 -3.21
CA ALA A 92 7.90 -11.94 -4.07
C ALA A 92 7.06 -10.74 -4.48
N GLY A 93 6.63 -10.71 -5.74
CA GLY A 93 5.72 -9.70 -6.28
C GLY A 93 4.40 -10.31 -6.70
N MET A 94 3.34 -9.54 -6.61
CA MET A 94 2.05 -9.90 -7.17
C MET A 94 1.29 -8.67 -7.65
N GLN A 95 0.33 -8.88 -8.54
CA GLN A 95 -0.55 -7.82 -9.00
C GLN A 95 -1.39 -7.27 -7.84
N ARG A 96 -1.38 -5.93 -7.67
CA ARG A 96 -2.14 -5.27 -6.61
C ARG A 96 -3.64 -5.58 -6.68
N LEU A 97 -4.23 -5.55 -7.87
CA LEU A 97 -5.64 -5.90 -8.06
C LEU A 97 -5.94 -7.34 -7.63
N LYS A 98 -5.04 -8.27 -7.94
CA LYS A 98 -5.20 -9.67 -7.54
C LYS A 98 -5.20 -9.86 -6.03
N LEU A 99 -4.34 -9.11 -5.32
CA LEU A 99 -4.34 -9.09 -3.86
C LEU A 99 -5.70 -8.64 -3.31
N LEU A 100 -6.21 -7.51 -3.78
CA LEU A 100 -7.52 -6.99 -3.34
C LEU A 100 -8.64 -8.00 -3.61
N GLN A 101 -8.67 -8.61 -4.80
CA GLN A 101 -9.65 -9.64 -5.16
C GLN A 101 -9.60 -10.88 -4.26
N ILE A 102 -8.40 -11.32 -3.85
CA ILE A 102 -8.23 -12.44 -2.92
C ILE A 102 -8.81 -12.08 -1.55
N LEU A 103 -8.44 -10.90 -1.02
CA LEU A 103 -8.91 -10.44 0.28
C LEU A 103 -10.43 -10.22 0.29
N GLU A 104 -10.97 -9.56 -0.73
CA GLU A 104 -12.40 -9.30 -0.88
C GLU A 104 -13.21 -10.59 -1.00
N LYS A 105 -12.79 -11.49 -1.88
CA LYS A 105 -13.44 -12.80 -2.04
C LYS A 105 -13.53 -13.53 -0.71
N ARG A 106 -12.42 -13.59 0.03
CA ARG A 106 -12.38 -14.26 1.34
C ARG A 106 -13.27 -13.56 2.38
N ALA A 107 -13.28 -12.24 2.41
CA ALA A 107 -14.13 -11.46 3.30
C ALA A 107 -15.63 -11.75 3.04
N VAL A 108 -16.05 -11.74 1.78
CA VAL A 108 -17.43 -12.05 1.37
C VAL A 108 -17.81 -13.51 1.70
N GLU A 109 -16.91 -14.48 1.45
CA GLU A 109 -17.13 -15.89 1.81
C GLU A 109 -17.38 -16.08 3.31
N LEU A 110 -16.78 -15.26 4.15
CA LEU A 110 -16.95 -15.26 5.60
C LEU A 110 -18.20 -14.49 6.04
N GLY A 111 -18.85 -13.71 5.15
CA GLY A 111 -20.07 -12.96 5.43
C GLY A 111 -19.84 -11.50 5.79
N VAL A 112 -18.74 -10.89 5.30
CA VAL A 112 -18.56 -9.44 5.30
C VAL A 112 -19.38 -8.83 4.17
N GLU A 113 -20.07 -7.73 4.43
CA GLU A 113 -20.80 -6.96 3.42
C GLU A 113 -19.90 -5.86 2.87
N ILE A 114 -19.80 -5.75 1.55
CA ILE A 114 -18.95 -4.76 0.86
C ILE A 114 -19.79 -4.00 -0.15
N GLU A 115 -19.80 -2.68 -0.04
CA GLU A 115 -20.47 -1.77 -0.96
C GLU A 115 -19.43 -0.93 -1.70
N HIS A 116 -19.42 -1.08 -3.03
CA HIS A 116 -18.57 -0.30 -3.94
C HIS A 116 -19.30 0.91 -4.49
N ASP A 117 -18.58 1.87 -5.06
CA ASP A 117 -19.12 3.13 -5.60
C ASP A 117 -19.81 4.01 -4.52
N VAL A 118 -19.40 3.86 -3.26
CA VAL A 118 -19.95 4.60 -2.12
C VAL A 118 -18.92 5.54 -1.53
N VAL A 119 -19.11 6.83 -1.75
CA VAL A 119 -18.27 7.88 -1.15
C VAL A 119 -18.84 8.23 0.23
N ILE A 120 -18.03 8.04 1.26
CA ILE A 120 -18.33 8.45 2.63
C ILE A 120 -17.53 9.72 2.94
N ASP A 121 -18.21 10.80 3.23
CA ASP A 121 -17.66 12.12 3.59
C ASP A 121 -18.04 12.57 5.02
N SER A 122 -18.84 11.77 5.73
CA SER A 122 -19.22 12.00 7.13
C SER A 122 -19.41 10.67 7.86
N ILE A 123 -19.01 10.60 9.12
CA ILE A 123 -19.27 9.45 9.99
C ILE A 123 -20.59 9.56 10.76
N GLU A 124 -21.30 10.66 10.64
CA GLU A 124 -22.58 10.87 11.37
C GLU A 124 -23.62 9.75 11.14
N PRO A 125 -23.77 9.19 9.91
CA PRO A 125 -24.69 8.08 9.70
C PRO A 125 -24.30 6.75 10.40
N TYR A 126 -23.06 6.66 10.89
CA TYR A 126 -22.47 5.44 11.45
C TYR A 126 -22.17 5.52 12.95
N GLN A 127 -22.74 6.51 13.64
CA GLN A 127 -22.54 6.69 15.10
C GLN A 127 -23.06 5.54 15.96
N ASP A 128 -23.93 4.70 15.40
CA ASP A 128 -24.45 3.50 16.06
C ASP A 128 -23.51 2.26 15.89
N ALA A 129 -22.40 2.43 15.17
CA ALA A 129 -21.38 1.38 15.09
C ALA A 129 -20.61 1.27 16.41
N ASP A 130 -20.35 0.03 16.84
CA ASP A 130 -19.48 -0.21 17.98
C ASP A 130 -18.03 0.17 17.68
N LEU A 131 -17.58 -0.03 16.44
CA LEU A 131 -16.23 0.31 15.97
C LEU A 131 -16.27 0.86 14.54
N ILE A 132 -15.59 1.98 14.30
CA ILE A 132 -15.35 2.56 12.98
C ILE A 132 -13.86 2.40 12.64
N VAL A 133 -13.57 1.68 11.55
CA VAL A 133 -12.22 1.50 11.02
C VAL A 133 -11.99 2.48 9.88
N ALA A 134 -11.15 3.47 10.11
CA ALA A 134 -10.76 4.45 9.10
C ALA A 134 -9.59 3.93 8.27
N GLY A 135 -9.90 3.29 7.13
CA GLY A 135 -8.97 2.75 6.14
C GLY A 135 -9.05 3.46 4.78
N ASN A 136 -9.53 4.71 4.76
CA ASN A 136 -9.81 5.50 3.56
C ASN A 136 -8.57 6.21 2.96
N GLY A 137 -7.38 5.82 3.39
CA GLY A 137 -6.13 6.16 2.74
C GLY A 137 -5.57 7.54 3.08
N ILE A 138 -4.67 8.01 2.23
CA ILE A 138 -3.85 9.21 2.46
C ILE A 138 -4.71 10.48 2.63
N THR A 139 -5.81 10.58 1.90
CA THR A 139 -6.73 11.74 1.91
C THR A 139 -7.90 11.56 2.87
N SER A 140 -7.68 10.91 4.00
CA SER A 140 -8.72 10.60 4.98
C SER A 140 -9.33 11.86 5.59
N PHE A 141 -10.60 12.10 5.31
CA PHE A 141 -11.37 13.17 5.96
C PHE A 141 -11.50 12.93 7.47
N ILE A 142 -11.61 11.68 7.91
CA ILE A 142 -11.71 11.33 9.35
C ILE A 142 -10.46 11.80 10.11
N ARG A 143 -9.27 11.57 9.53
CA ARG A 143 -8.01 12.06 10.11
C ARG A 143 -7.95 13.59 10.08
N GLU A 144 -8.38 14.21 8.98
CA GLU A 144 -8.36 15.67 8.82
C GLU A 144 -9.32 16.35 9.79
N ASP A 145 -10.55 15.87 9.93
CA ASP A 145 -11.57 16.43 10.86
C ASP A 145 -11.14 16.33 12.33
N ARG A 146 -10.27 15.36 12.65
CA ARG A 146 -9.76 15.12 14.01
C ARG A 146 -8.25 15.27 14.09
N GLN A 147 -7.69 16.17 13.29
CA GLN A 147 -6.24 16.37 13.17
C GLN A 147 -5.56 16.59 14.53
N GLU A 148 -6.16 17.40 15.40
CA GLU A 148 -5.62 17.70 16.74
C GLU A 148 -5.62 16.46 17.64
N THR A 149 -6.71 15.69 17.64
CA THR A 149 -6.86 14.47 18.46
C THR A 149 -5.88 13.39 18.03
N PHE A 150 -5.75 13.14 16.73
CA PHE A 150 -4.80 12.17 16.22
C PHE A 150 -3.34 12.68 16.24
N GLY A 151 -3.11 13.99 16.45
CA GLY A 151 -1.79 14.59 16.33
C GLY A 151 -1.19 14.31 14.94
N ALA A 152 -2.01 14.50 13.89
CA ALA A 152 -1.68 14.12 12.53
C ALA A 152 -0.59 15.04 11.95
N ASP A 153 0.49 14.41 11.44
CA ASP A 153 1.61 15.05 10.76
C ASP A 153 1.72 14.49 9.33
N VAL A 154 1.28 15.28 8.36
CA VAL A 154 1.33 14.93 6.93
C VAL A 154 2.31 15.85 6.22
N VAL A 155 3.44 15.30 5.80
CA VAL A 155 4.51 16.04 5.14
C VAL A 155 4.78 15.44 3.76
N PHE A 156 4.68 16.25 2.72
CA PHE A 156 5.06 15.83 1.37
C PHE A 156 6.57 15.88 1.18
N ARG A 157 7.17 14.75 0.77
CA ARG A 157 8.58 14.70 0.41
C ARG A 157 8.81 15.54 -0.85
N PRO A 158 9.98 16.21 -0.98
CA PRO A 158 10.21 17.11 -2.12
C PRO A 158 10.36 16.38 -3.46
N ASN A 159 10.82 15.12 -3.45
CA ASN A 159 11.01 14.36 -4.68
C ASN A 159 9.68 14.10 -5.40
N LYS A 160 9.73 14.13 -6.72
CA LYS A 160 8.63 13.72 -7.59
C LYS A 160 8.79 12.26 -7.96
N PHE A 161 7.67 11.54 -8.02
CA PHE A 161 7.64 10.19 -8.55
C PHE A 161 6.41 9.96 -9.44
N VAL A 162 6.53 9.02 -10.35
CA VAL A 162 5.42 8.48 -11.14
C VAL A 162 5.45 6.96 -11.08
N TRP A 163 4.28 6.35 -10.94
CA TRP A 163 4.13 4.90 -10.87
C TRP A 163 3.66 4.37 -12.21
N LEU A 164 4.56 3.78 -12.96
CA LEU A 164 4.32 3.14 -14.23
C LEU A 164 4.41 1.61 -14.11
N GLY A 165 3.92 0.93 -15.13
CA GLY A 165 4.24 -0.46 -15.40
C GLY A 165 5.16 -0.58 -16.63
N SER A 166 5.63 -1.80 -16.87
CA SER A 166 6.39 -2.15 -18.08
C SER A 166 6.04 -3.54 -18.54
N THR A 167 6.11 -3.78 -19.86
CA THR A 167 6.02 -5.13 -20.45
C THR A 167 7.31 -5.94 -20.25
N LYS A 168 8.39 -5.30 -19.77
CA LYS A 168 9.64 -5.98 -19.45
C LYS A 168 9.50 -6.81 -18.18
N ALA A 169 9.88 -8.09 -18.27
CA ALA A 169 10.06 -8.93 -17.11
C ALA A 169 11.44 -8.70 -16.49
N PHE A 170 11.47 -8.29 -15.22
CA PHE A 170 12.71 -8.13 -14.45
C PHE A 170 12.92 -9.37 -13.57
N ASP A 171 14.09 -9.98 -13.66
CA ASP A 171 14.46 -11.19 -12.88
C ASP A 171 14.93 -10.87 -11.45
N ALA A 172 15.03 -9.59 -11.11
CA ALA A 172 15.51 -9.08 -9.83
C ALA A 172 14.76 -7.80 -9.46
N PHE A 173 14.82 -7.41 -8.20
CA PHE A 173 14.47 -6.04 -7.82
C PHE A 173 15.55 -5.12 -8.38
N THR A 174 15.22 -4.39 -9.44
CA THR A 174 16.19 -3.64 -10.23
C THR A 174 16.08 -2.15 -9.96
N PHE A 175 17.22 -1.53 -9.66
CA PHE A 175 17.36 -0.10 -9.51
C PHE A 175 18.24 0.46 -10.62
N TYR A 176 17.70 1.44 -11.35
CA TYR A 176 18.45 2.22 -12.33
C TYR A 176 18.73 3.62 -11.81
N PHE A 177 19.97 4.06 -11.96
CA PHE A 177 20.40 5.42 -11.67
C PHE A 177 20.91 6.05 -12.96
N ASN A 178 20.01 6.71 -13.69
CA ASN A 178 20.29 7.34 -14.98
C ASN A 178 20.49 8.84 -14.78
N GLU A 179 21.43 9.43 -15.51
CA GLU A 179 21.70 10.86 -15.51
C GLU A 179 21.50 11.43 -16.94
N ASN A 180 20.87 12.60 -17.03
CA ASN A 180 20.80 13.39 -18.24
C ASN A 180 21.08 14.87 -17.92
N GLU A 181 20.91 15.78 -18.90
CA GLU A 181 21.10 17.22 -18.72
C GLU A 181 20.25 17.86 -17.63
N HIS A 182 19.15 17.22 -17.22
CA HIS A 182 18.27 17.72 -16.15
C HIS A 182 18.69 17.25 -14.76
N GLY A 183 19.37 16.11 -14.65
CA GLY A 183 19.86 15.56 -13.40
C GLY A 183 19.72 14.05 -13.26
N LEU A 184 19.63 13.57 -12.01
CA LEU A 184 19.59 12.14 -11.66
C LEU A 184 18.14 11.63 -11.58
N TRP A 185 17.92 10.49 -12.22
CA TRP A 185 16.67 9.73 -12.24
C TRP A 185 16.87 8.36 -11.61
N ARG A 186 15.91 7.92 -10.82
CA ARG A 186 15.92 6.61 -10.17
C ARG A 186 14.75 5.78 -10.66
N GLY A 187 15.05 4.64 -11.29
CA GLY A 187 14.06 3.63 -11.66
C GLY A 187 14.01 2.53 -10.60
N HIS A 188 12.82 2.16 -10.14
CA HIS A 188 12.57 1.05 -9.21
C HIS A 188 11.68 0.03 -9.94
N CYS A 189 12.26 -1.12 -10.29
CA CYS A 189 11.61 -2.08 -11.18
C CYS A 189 11.55 -3.46 -10.55
N TYR A 190 10.38 -4.10 -10.60
CA TYR A 190 10.19 -5.47 -10.15
C TYR A 190 9.00 -6.13 -10.84
N GLN A 191 9.11 -7.42 -11.11
CA GLN A 191 8.05 -8.18 -11.74
C GLN A 191 6.90 -8.43 -10.75
N TYR A 192 5.64 -8.29 -11.20
CA TYR A 192 4.46 -8.59 -10.39
C TYR A 192 3.55 -9.67 -11.00
N MET A 193 3.81 -10.02 -12.26
CA MET A 193 3.20 -11.15 -12.97
C MET A 193 4.10 -11.53 -14.16
N PRO A 194 3.95 -12.74 -14.71
CA PRO A 194 4.72 -13.15 -15.88
C PRO A 194 4.60 -12.14 -17.02
N GLY A 195 5.73 -11.61 -17.49
CA GLY A 195 5.79 -10.66 -18.61
C GLY A 195 5.34 -9.23 -18.29
N ALA A 196 5.18 -8.86 -17.00
CA ALA A 196 4.86 -7.48 -16.61
C ALA A 196 5.50 -7.09 -15.29
N SER A 197 5.98 -5.85 -15.22
CA SER A 197 6.67 -5.30 -14.06
C SER A 197 6.15 -3.93 -13.67
N THR A 198 6.28 -3.59 -12.42
CA THR A 198 6.23 -2.22 -11.92
C THR A 198 7.48 -1.49 -12.37
N PHE A 199 7.34 -0.22 -12.74
CA PHE A 199 8.43 0.67 -13.11
C PHE A 199 8.16 2.06 -12.50
N ILE A 200 8.63 2.27 -11.27
CA ILE A 200 8.48 3.57 -10.59
C ILE A 200 9.68 4.43 -10.95
N VAL A 201 9.44 5.67 -11.35
CA VAL A 201 10.52 6.64 -11.61
C VAL A 201 10.43 7.77 -10.59
N GLU A 202 11.57 8.09 -9.99
CA GLU A 202 11.72 9.15 -9.00
C GLU A 202 12.85 10.09 -9.39
N CYS A 203 12.66 11.38 -9.14
CA CYS A 203 13.71 12.40 -9.28
C CYS A 203 13.55 13.50 -8.24
N THR A 204 14.59 14.35 -8.09
CA THR A 204 14.47 15.55 -7.25
C THR A 204 13.54 16.57 -7.87
N ASP A 205 12.96 17.46 -7.05
CA ASP A 205 12.14 18.56 -7.53
C ASP A 205 12.93 19.48 -8.49
N GLU A 206 14.22 19.70 -8.21
CA GLU A 206 15.12 20.45 -9.11
C GLU A 206 15.28 19.78 -10.48
N THR A 207 15.46 18.45 -10.51
CA THR A 207 15.53 17.70 -11.76
C THR A 207 14.21 17.78 -12.52
N PHE A 208 13.09 17.56 -11.84
CA PHE A 208 11.76 17.60 -12.44
C PHE A 208 11.43 18.96 -13.06
N SER A 209 11.69 20.06 -12.35
CA SER A 209 11.36 21.41 -12.81
C SER A 209 12.08 21.83 -14.11
N LYS A 210 13.21 21.19 -14.45
CA LYS A 210 13.96 21.45 -15.68
C LYS A 210 13.39 20.73 -16.90
N THR A 211 12.49 19.75 -16.72
CA THR A 211 12.04 18.87 -17.82
C THR A 211 10.86 19.39 -18.60
N GLY A 212 10.09 20.33 -18.04
CA GLY A 212 8.81 20.79 -18.62
C GLY A 212 7.65 19.77 -18.44
N LEU A 213 7.84 18.73 -17.62
CA LEU A 213 6.80 17.72 -17.36
C LEU A 213 5.73 18.16 -16.33
N GLU A 214 5.80 19.37 -15.82
CA GLU A 214 4.78 19.89 -14.91
C GLU A 214 3.43 20.04 -15.63
N GLY A 215 2.39 19.34 -15.13
CA GLY A 215 1.06 19.35 -15.76
C GLY A 215 0.96 18.59 -17.08
N CYS A 216 1.97 17.79 -17.45
CA CYS A 216 1.99 16.96 -18.67
C CYS A 216 0.95 15.81 -18.60
N THR A 217 0.65 15.25 -19.77
CA THR A 217 -0.20 14.06 -19.88
C THR A 217 0.56 12.78 -19.53
N GLU A 218 -0.15 11.65 -19.43
CA GLU A 218 0.48 10.34 -19.27
C GLU A 218 1.32 9.98 -20.49
N GLU A 219 0.85 10.34 -21.69
CA GLU A 219 1.56 10.12 -22.96
C GLU A 219 2.89 10.89 -23.01
N ASP A 220 2.90 12.15 -22.60
CA ASP A 220 4.12 12.96 -22.52
C ASP A 220 5.13 12.35 -21.54
N THR A 221 4.64 11.90 -20.37
CA THR A 221 5.45 11.20 -19.37
C THR A 221 6.06 9.92 -19.93
N VAL A 222 5.25 9.09 -20.60
CA VAL A 222 5.71 7.84 -21.22
C VAL A 222 6.72 8.12 -22.32
N ALA A 223 6.49 9.12 -23.18
CA ALA A 223 7.42 9.49 -24.25
C ALA A 223 8.79 9.90 -23.70
N TYR A 224 8.80 10.80 -22.69
CA TYR A 224 10.03 11.26 -22.06
C TYR A 224 10.81 10.13 -21.38
N LEU A 225 10.11 9.32 -20.56
CA LEU A 225 10.75 8.25 -19.79
C LEU A 225 11.15 7.06 -20.67
N SER A 226 10.44 6.79 -21.77
CA SER A 226 10.84 5.75 -22.74
C SER A 226 12.16 6.12 -23.45
N GLU A 227 12.40 7.40 -23.74
CA GLU A 227 13.69 7.82 -24.29
C GLU A 227 14.79 7.79 -23.24
N LEU A 228 14.50 8.22 -22.01
CA LEU A 228 15.45 8.19 -20.88
C LEU A 228 15.92 6.78 -20.54
N TYR A 229 15.03 5.78 -20.57
CA TYR A 229 15.29 4.38 -20.23
C TYR A 229 15.32 3.46 -21.46
N LYS A 230 15.62 4.00 -22.63
CA LYS A 230 15.58 3.27 -23.91
C LYS A 230 16.51 2.05 -23.94
N GLU A 231 17.71 2.17 -23.39
CA GLU A 231 18.68 1.07 -23.35
C GLU A 231 18.19 -0.03 -22.38
N GLU A 232 17.62 0.36 -21.24
CA GLU A 232 17.12 -0.55 -20.23
C GLU A 232 15.83 -1.25 -20.64
N LEU A 233 14.94 -0.56 -21.34
CA LEU A 233 13.69 -1.11 -21.85
C LEU A 233 13.91 -2.05 -23.05
N GLY A 234 14.82 -1.69 -23.97
CA GLY A 234 14.99 -2.40 -25.24
C GLY A 234 13.74 -2.31 -26.11
N ASP A 235 13.16 -3.47 -26.48
CA ASP A 235 11.91 -3.57 -27.25
C ASP A 235 10.65 -3.49 -26.41
N ASP A 236 10.78 -3.42 -25.08
CA ASP A 236 9.68 -3.31 -24.16
C ASP A 236 9.17 -1.87 -24.03
N ARG A 237 7.98 -1.71 -23.45
CA ARG A 237 7.32 -0.42 -23.31
C ARG A 237 6.87 -0.14 -21.87
N LEU A 238 6.77 1.14 -21.54
CA LEU A 238 6.08 1.61 -20.35
C LEU A 238 4.56 1.60 -20.57
N ILE A 239 3.82 1.33 -19.50
CA ILE A 239 2.34 1.34 -19.47
C ILE A 239 1.85 2.18 -18.30
N THR A 240 0.69 2.79 -18.46
CA THR A 240 0.07 3.68 -17.47
C THR A 240 -1.16 3.05 -16.81
N ASN A 241 -1.47 3.52 -15.62
CA ASN A 241 -2.68 3.21 -14.87
C ASN A 241 -2.99 4.37 -13.92
N ASN A 242 -3.51 5.48 -14.46
CA ASN A 242 -3.67 6.77 -13.77
C ASN A 242 -2.32 7.25 -13.19
N SER A 243 -1.30 7.20 -14.04
CA SER A 243 0.11 7.44 -13.69
C SER A 243 0.45 8.93 -13.76
N VAL A 244 0.22 9.64 -12.67
CA VAL A 244 0.52 11.08 -12.56
C VAL A 244 1.71 11.33 -11.64
N TRP A 245 2.49 12.39 -11.95
CA TRP A 245 3.58 12.85 -11.12
C TRP A 245 3.08 13.38 -9.78
N ARG A 246 3.65 12.89 -8.70
CA ARG A 246 3.24 13.22 -7.33
C ARG A 246 4.44 13.39 -6.41
N ASN A 247 4.22 14.10 -5.30
CA ASN A 247 5.12 14.06 -4.15
C ASN A 247 4.64 12.97 -3.19
N PHE A 248 5.57 12.22 -2.62
CA PHE A 248 5.19 11.17 -1.67
C PHE A 248 4.81 11.78 -0.32
N PRO A 249 3.60 11.52 0.21
CA PRO A 249 3.19 11.98 1.53
C PRO A 249 3.72 11.05 2.61
N ARG A 250 4.42 11.59 3.59
CA ARG A 250 4.68 10.94 4.86
C ARG A 250 3.53 11.24 5.80
N VAL A 251 2.71 10.26 6.09
CA VAL A 251 1.63 10.33 7.08
C VAL A 251 2.12 9.72 8.39
N LYS A 252 1.96 10.45 9.48
CA LYS A 252 2.23 9.99 10.84
C LYS A 252 1.15 10.54 11.76
N ASN A 253 0.67 9.69 12.68
CA ASN A 253 -0.27 10.09 13.72
C ASN A 253 0.35 9.78 15.09
N ALA A 254 0.17 10.67 16.06
CA ALA A 254 0.61 10.46 17.44
C ALA A 254 -0.36 9.54 18.21
N GLN A 255 -1.65 9.62 17.88
CA GLN A 255 -2.71 8.80 18.43
C GLN A 255 -3.34 7.99 17.30
N TYR A 256 -3.56 6.70 17.52
CA TYR A 256 -4.06 5.77 16.50
C TYR A 256 -5.57 5.58 16.53
N TYR A 257 -6.23 6.04 17.58
CA TYR A 257 -7.66 5.91 17.82
C TYR A 257 -8.24 7.15 18.52
N ASP A 258 -9.55 7.32 18.40
CA ASP A 258 -10.34 8.33 19.09
C ASP A 258 -11.72 7.75 19.41
N ASP A 259 -12.01 7.51 20.70
CA ASP A 259 -13.21 6.82 21.17
C ASP A 259 -13.39 5.44 20.49
N ASN A 260 -14.39 5.30 19.61
CA ASN A 260 -14.65 4.06 18.84
C ASN A 260 -14.10 4.11 17.39
N ILE A 261 -13.27 5.08 17.06
CA ILE A 261 -12.65 5.23 15.73
C ILE A 261 -11.19 4.79 15.81
N VAL A 262 -10.75 3.92 14.89
CA VAL A 262 -9.35 3.52 14.75
C VAL A 262 -8.83 3.78 13.34
N LEU A 263 -7.63 4.36 13.23
CA LEU A 263 -6.95 4.57 11.95
C LEU A 263 -6.14 3.32 11.58
N MET A 264 -6.12 2.97 10.28
CA MET A 264 -5.35 1.85 9.76
C MET A 264 -4.76 2.13 8.37
N GLY A 265 -3.68 1.43 8.04
CA GLY A 265 -3.02 1.54 6.75
C GLY A 265 -2.56 2.95 6.42
N ASP A 266 -2.71 3.40 5.16
CA ASP A 266 -2.24 4.72 4.73
C ASP A 266 -2.99 5.90 5.37
N THR A 267 -4.12 5.66 6.02
CA THR A 267 -4.80 6.64 6.87
C THR A 267 -3.99 6.89 8.15
N LEU A 268 -3.41 5.83 8.70
CA LEU A 268 -2.64 5.87 9.94
C LEU A 268 -1.17 6.28 9.69
N HIS A 269 -0.54 5.62 8.72
CA HIS A 269 0.89 5.82 8.42
C HIS A 269 1.23 5.41 6.98
N THR A 270 2.21 6.07 6.40
CA THR A 270 2.76 5.67 5.11
C THR A 270 4.23 5.28 5.25
N ALA A 271 4.68 4.30 4.48
CA ALA A 271 6.09 3.99 4.26
C ALA A 271 6.49 4.37 2.83
N HIS A 272 7.69 4.92 2.64
CA HIS A 272 8.15 5.29 1.30
C HIS A 272 8.15 4.07 0.37
N PHE A 273 7.71 4.25 -0.86
CA PHE A 273 7.56 3.14 -1.82
C PHE A 273 8.85 2.37 -2.08
N SER A 274 10.01 3.02 -1.95
CA SER A 274 11.33 2.38 -2.13
C SER A 274 11.63 1.26 -1.10
N ILE A 275 10.91 1.24 0.02
CA ILE A 275 11.05 0.20 1.05
C ILE A 275 10.14 -1.01 0.72
N GLY A 276 9.09 -0.81 -0.10
CA GLY A 276 8.17 -1.88 -0.48
C GLY A 276 7.25 -2.37 0.65
N SER A 277 7.09 -1.62 1.75
CA SER A 277 6.45 -2.13 2.97
C SER A 277 5.03 -1.61 3.25
N GLY A 278 4.47 -0.71 2.42
CA GLY A 278 3.16 -0.09 2.71
C GLY A 278 2.02 -1.10 2.87
N THR A 279 1.88 -2.02 1.91
CA THR A 279 0.85 -3.08 1.97
C THR A 279 1.08 -4.04 3.13
N LYS A 280 2.33 -4.42 3.39
CA LYS A 280 2.72 -5.23 4.56
C LYS A 280 2.25 -4.59 5.86
N LEU A 281 2.60 -3.32 6.08
CA LEU A 281 2.23 -2.59 7.29
C LEU A 281 0.72 -2.51 7.47
N ALA A 282 -0.02 -2.27 6.39
CA ALA A 282 -1.48 -2.23 6.41
C ALA A 282 -2.11 -3.58 6.82
N MET A 283 -1.56 -4.70 6.34
CA MET A 283 -2.02 -6.03 6.72
C MET A 283 -1.59 -6.41 8.15
N GLU A 284 -0.41 -6.01 8.59
CA GLU A 284 0.04 -6.20 9.98
C GLU A 284 -0.80 -5.38 10.98
N ASP A 285 -1.27 -4.18 10.59
CA ASP A 285 -2.23 -3.42 11.40
C ASP A 285 -3.51 -4.22 11.61
N ALA A 286 -4.01 -4.89 10.57
CA ALA A 286 -5.19 -5.73 10.64
C ALA A 286 -5.04 -6.88 11.64
N VAL A 287 -3.91 -7.58 11.59
CA VAL A 287 -3.60 -8.67 12.55
C VAL A 287 -3.54 -8.11 13.96
N ALA A 288 -2.76 -7.06 14.19
CA ALA A 288 -2.58 -6.49 15.52
C ALA A 288 -3.90 -5.96 16.12
N LEU A 289 -4.76 -5.35 15.30
CA LEU A 289 -6.05 -4.83 15.78
C LEU A 289 -6.98 -5.97 16.19
N ILE A 290 -7.11 -7.02 15.37
CA ILE A 290 -8.02 -8.14 15.71
C ILE A 290 -7.50 -8.94 16.90
N ASP A 291 -6.19 -9.14 17.02
CA ASP A 291 -5.60 -9.79 18.20
C ASP A 291 -5.89 -8.98 19.47
N SER A 292 -5.69 -7.66 19.45
CA SER A 292 -5.98 -6.79 20.60
C SER A 292 -7.47 -6.78 20.95
N LEU A 293 -8.37 -6.81 19.96
CA LEU A 293 -9.82 -6.90 20.19
C LEU A 293 -10.22 -8.25 20.80
N ASN A 294 -9.66 -9.35 20.34
CA ASN A 294 -9.92 -10.68 20.87
C ASN A 294 -9.37 -10.84 22.30
N ASP A 295 -8.14 -10.41 22.56
CA ASP A 295 -7.51 -10.44 23.87
C ASP A 295 -8.29 -9.63 24.91
N ALA A 296 -8.86 -8.50 24.48
CA ALA A 296 -9.69 -7.63 25.32
C ALA A 296 -11.18 -8.06 25.39
N GLY A 297 -11.58 -9.18 24.77
CA GLY A 297 -12.99 -9.61 24.70
C GLY A 297 -13.91 -8.58 24.06
N GLY A 298 -13.41 -7.79 23.09
CA GLY A 298 -14.15 -6.74 22.40
C GLY A 298 -14.22 -5.40 23.15
N ASN A 299 -13.54 -5.25 24.28
CA ASN A 299 -13.49 -3.98 25.02
C ASN A 299 -12.54 -2.99 24.34
N LEU A 300 -13.10 -1.99 23.66
CA LEU A 300 -12.32 -0.99 22.91
C LEU A 300 -11.38 -0.16 23.79
N ALA A 301 -11.79 0.19 25.00
CA ALA A 301 -10.98 0.98 25.92
C ALA A 301 -9.67 0.28 26.33
N THR A 302 -9.61 -1.06 26.18
CA THR A 302 -8.41 -1.86 26.39
C THR A 302 -7.71 -2.18 25.07
N ALA A 303 -8.47 -2.60 24.05
CA ALA A 303 -7.94 -3.08 22.79
C ALA A 303 -7.20 -2.00 21.97
N LEU A 304 -7.76 -0.78 21.89
CA LEU A 304 -7.19 0.26 21.02
C LEU A 304 -5.84 0.80 21.55
N PRO A 305 -5.65 1.05 22.86
CA PRO A 305 -4.33 1.33 23.41
C PRO A 305 -3.31 0.21 23.17
N GLU A 306 -3.72 -1.05 23.31
CA GLU A 306 -2.86 -2.21 23.07
C GLU A 306 -2.46 -2.31 21.59
N PHE A 307 -3.38 -2.10 20.67
CA PHE A 307 -3.11 -2.01 19.23
C PHE A 307 -2.04 -0.97 18.94
N GLN A 308 -2.19 0.25 19.44
CA GLN A 308 -1.18 1.30 19.26
C GLN A 308 0.17 0.87 19.82
N GLN A 309 0.21 0.34 21.04
CA GLN A 309 1.45 -0.12 21.67
C GLN A 309 2.16 -1.21 20.87
N LYS A 310 1.42 -2.14 20.25
CA LYS A 310 1.97 -3.20 19.40
C LYS A 310 2.52 -2.65 18.09
N ARG A 311 1.86 -1.65 17.48
CA ARG A 311 2.20 -1.20 16.12
C ARG A 311 3.20 -0.05 16.06
N GLU A 312 3.14 0.89 16.97
CA GLU A 312 3.93 2.11 16.94
C GLU A 312 5.46 1.89 16.81
N PRO A 313 6.10 0.95 17.52
CA PRO A 313 7.54 0.72 17.40
C PRO A 313 7.97 0.32 15.97
N THR A 314 7.23 -0.63 15.36
CA THR A 314 7.52 -1.13 14.00
C THR A 314 7.29 -0.04 12.95
N VAL A 315 6.17 0.68 13.03
CA VAL A 315 5.86 1.79 12.13
C VAL A 315 6.94 2.88 12.20
N ASN A 316 7.30 3.30 13.42
CA ASN A 316 8.35 4.30 13.62
C ASN A 316 9.72 3.85 13.12
N ALA A 317 10.07 2.56 13.23
CA ALA A 317 11.32 2.01 12.70
C ALA A 317 11.35 2.11 11.17
N ILE A 318 10.29 1.67 10.49
CA ILE A 318 10.19 1.72 9.02
C ILE A 318 10.13 3.15 8.49
N GLN A 319 9.46 4.08 9.18
CA GLN A 319 9.40 5.48 8.74
C GLN A 319 10.74 6.24 8.89
N ARG A 320 11.69 5.70 9.67
CA ARG A 320 13.05 6.25 9.82
C ARG A 320 14.03 5.71 8.79
N ALA A 321 13.77 4.55 8.21
CA ALA A 321 14.57 3.93 7.15
C ALA A 321 14.40 4.67 5.82
#